data_2ca7c20b408bec90ccf61ed10da42a4a
#
_entry.id   2ca7c20b408bec90ccf61ed10da42a4a
#
_cell.length_a   1.000
_cell.length_b   1.000
_cell.length_c   1.000
_cell.angle_alpha   90.00
_cell.angle_beta   90.00
_cell.angle_gamma   90.00
#
_symmetry.space_group_name_H-M   'P 1'
#
loop_
_entity.id
_entity.type
_entity.pdbx_description
1 polymer ?
#
loop_
_entity_poly.entity_id
_entity_poly.type
_entity_poly.pdbx_seq_one_letter_code
_entity_poly.pdbx_strand_id
1 'polypeptide(L)'
;MNISGMLVAFLVLALFTVTWFVLSFFFQEHINNPDGKATVTGNCGDTMEIAFRLEDGKVVRAHGWTDGCSVSKQCVDAAATLMLDKTVSELEKITMIDIMEPIGELPDTHLHCAQLAEVTLQRAVQDYKNKKSGKSGEKVS
;
A
#
# COMPACT_ATOMS: atom_id res chain seq x y z
N MET A 1 44.62 -17.90 -16.56
CA MET A 1 43.67 -16.97 -15.94
C MET A 1 44.47 -16.00 -15.10
N ASN A 2 44.48 -14.72 -15.47
CA ASN A 2 45.30 -13.72 -14.77
C ASN A 2 44.57 -13.24 -13.49
N ILE A 3 45.26 -13.30 -12.37
CA ILE A 3 44.73 -12.88 -11.05
C ILE A 3 44.19 -11.44 -11.11
N SER A 4 44.81 -10.56 -11.88
CA SER A 4 44.35 -9.18 -12.11
C SER A 4 42.98 -9.10 -12.79
N GLY A 5 42.71 -9.97 -13.78
CA GLY A 5 41.39 -10.03 -14.45
C GLY A 5 40.29 -10.54 -13.53
N MET A 6 40.62 -11.49 -12.67
CA MET A 6 39.68 -12.01 -11.64
C MET A 6 39.32 -10.95 -10.59
N LEU A 7 40.34 -10.15 -10.17
CA LEU A 7 40.11 -9.04 -9.23
C LEU A 7 39.20 -7.95 -9.82
N VAL A 8 39.42 -7.59 -11.08
CA VAL A 8 38.62 -6.59 -11.79
C VAL A 8 37.16 -7.08 -11.94
N ALA A 9 36.98 -8.35 -12.34
CA ALA A 9 35.64 -8.93 -12.46
C ALA A 9 34.88 -8.94 -11.10
N PHE A 10 35.58 -9.26 -10.02
CA PHE A 10 35.00 -9.27 -8.67
C PHE A 10 34.62 -7.86 -8.21
N LEU A 11 35.47 -6.84 -8.50
CA LEU A 11 35.18 -5.44 -8.19
C LEU A 11 33.96 -4.92 -8.98
N VAL A 12 33.84 -5.25 -10.26
CA VAL A 12 32.68 -4.87 -11.07
C VAL A 12 31.38 -5.51 -10.54
N LEU A 13 31.44 -6.80 -10.18
CA LEU A 13 30.30 -7.50 -9.62
C LEU A 13 29.88 -6.90 -8.26
N ALA A 14 30.85 -6.60 -7.41
CA ALA A 14 30.61 -5.97 -6.11
C ALA A 14 29.98 -4.57 -6.25
N LEU A 15 30.48 -3.75 -7.18
CA LEU A 15 29.89 -2.45 -7.49
C LEU A 15 28.46 -2.58 -8.02
N PHE A 16 28.20 -3.56 -8.87
CA PHE A 16 26.85 -3.78 -9.39
C PHE A 16 25.88 -4.21 -8.32
N THR A 17 26.27 -5.12 -7.43
CA THR A 17 25.44 -5.57 -6.31
C THR A 17 25.19 -4.46 -5.29
N VAL A 18 26.19 -3.64 -4.97
CA VAL A 18 26.04 -2.49 -4.07
C VAL A 18 25.11 -1.44 -4.69
N THR A 19 25.29 -1.13 -5.98
CA THR A 19 24.43 -0.18 -6.70
C THR A 19 22.99 -0.68 -6.73
N TRP A 20 22.78 -1.96 -7.03
CA TRP A 20 21.46 -2.58 -7.01
C TRP A 20 20.82 -2.53 -5.61
N PHE A 21 21.61 -2.82 -4.57
CA PHE A 21 21.15 -2.79 -3.20
C PHE A 21 20.75 -1.38 -2.74
N VAL A 22 21.60 -0.39 -3.06
CA VAL A 22 21.31 1.03 -2.77
C VAL A 22 20.08 1.50 -3.50
N LEU A 23 19.95 1.21 -4.80
CA LEU A 23 18.75 1.52 -5.58
C LEU A 23 17.51 0.85 -4.97
N SER A 24 17.57 -0.43 -4.63
CA SER A 24 16.46 -1.14 -4.00
C SER A 24 16.08 -0.55 -2.65
N PHE A 25 17.06 -0.06 -1.88
CA PHE A 25 16.81 0.58 -0.59
C PHE A 25 16.16 1.96 -0.75
N PHE A 26 16.57 2.75 -1.75
CA PHE A 26 15.95 4.04 -2.06
C PHE A 26 14.57 3.92 -2.72
N PHE A 27 14.31 2.81 -3.41
CA PHE A 27 13.00 2.52 -4.02
C PHE A 27 12.06 1.75 -3.10
N GLN A 28 12.44 1.46 -1.83
CA GLN A 28 11.48 1.00 -0.84
C GLN A 28 10.52 2.15 -0.54
N GLU A 29 9.36 2.08 -1.15
CA GLU A 29 8.29 3.07 -1.06
C GLU A 29 7.65 3.08 0.33
N HIS A 30 8.32 3.73 1.27
CA HIS A 30 7.65 4.18 2.48
C HIS A 30 6.93 5.48 2.12
N ILE A 31 5.60 5.48 2.18
CA ILE A 31 4.83 6.72 1.97
C ILE A 31 5.08 7.63 3.16
N ASN A 32 6.02 8.56 3.00
CA ASN A 32 6.24 9.61 3.98
C ASN A 32 5.08 10.61 3.92
N ASN A 33 4.41 10.83 5.04
CA ASN A 33 3.26 11.74 5.19
C ASN A 33 2.08 11.36 4.26
N PRO A 34 1.40 10.23 4.50
CA PRO A 34 0.21 9.86 3.75
C PRO A 34 -0.92 10.87 4.00
N ASP A 35 -1.68 11.18 2.95
CA ASP A 35 -2.87 12.03 3.07
C ASP A 35 -3.99 11.32 3.82
N GLY A 36 -4.14 10.00 3.62
CA GLY A 36 -5.03 9.15 4.39
C GLY A 36 -4.33 7.86 4.81
N LYS A 37 -4.56 7.44 6.05
CA LYS A 37 -4.01 6.22 6.63
C LYS A 37 -4.98 5.62 7.64
N ALA A 38 -5.14 4.30 7.60
CA ALA A 38 -5.86 3.58 8.63
C ALA A 38 -5.22 2.22 8.90
N THR A 39 -5.32 1.79 10.14
CA THR A 39 -4.94 0.46 10.61
C THR A 39 -6.14 -0.17 11.27
N VAL A 40 -6.52 -1.37 10.86
CA VAL A 40 -7.69 -2.09 11.37
C VAL A 40 -7.31 -3.52 11.69
N THR A 41 -7.68 -3.98 12.88
CA THR A 41 -7.57 -5.38 13.28
C THR A 41 -8.92 -6.06 13.12
N GLY A 42 -8.97 -7.13 12.35
CA GLY A 42 -10.16 -7.94 12.13
C GLY A 42 -10.46 -8.89 13.28
N ASN A 43 -11.64 -9.49 13.25
CA ASN A 43 -12.06 -10.48 14.25
C ASN A 43 -11.21 -11.77 14.23
N CYS A 44 -10.52 -12.02 13.12
CA CYS A 44 -9.57 -13.14 12.97
C CYS A 44 -8.21 -12.88 13.66
N GLY A 45 -7.97 -11.67 14.14
CA GLY A 45 -6.70 -11.24 14.73
C GLY A 45 -5.72 -10.62 13.72
N ASP A 46 -5.98 -10.74 12.41
CA ASP A 46 -5.14 -10.12 11.38
C ASP A 46 -5.28 -8.60 11.44
N THR A 47 -4.17 -7.90 11.32
CA THR A 47 -4.13 -6.44 11.23
C THR A 47 -3.82 -6.03 9.81
N MET A 48 -4.57 -5.08 9.25
CA MET A 48 -4.31 -4.47 7.96
C MET A 48 -4.08 -2.97 8.10
N GLU A 49 -3.16 -2.44 7.32
CA GLU A 49 -2.89 -1.02 7.20
C GLU A 49 -2.96 -0.62 5.74
N ILE A 50 -3.65 0.48 5.45
CA ILE A 50 -3.66 1.11 4.13
C ILE A 50 -3.30 2.58 4.32
N ALA A 51 -2.35 3.05 3.51
CA ALA A 51 -1.94 4.43 3.42
C ALA A 51 -1.91 4.86 1.97
N PHE A 52 -2.34 6.09 1.68
CA PHE A 52 -2.32 6.64 0.33
C PHE A 52 -1.95 8.11 0.30
N ARG A 53 -1.50 8.55 -0.87
CA ARG A 53 -1.17 9.94 -1.16
C ARG A 53 -1.88 10.41 -2.41
N LEU A 54 -2.40 11.63 -2.36
CA LEU A 54 -3.12 12.29 -3.43
C LEU A 54 -2.25 13.38 -4.05
N GLU A 55 -2.28 13.47 -5.37
CA GLU A 55 -1.80 14.62 -6.13
C GLU A 55 -2.87 14.96 -7.18
N ASP A 56 -3.18 16.24 -7.34
CA ASP A 56 -4.23 16.72 -8.27
C ASP A 56 -5.60 16.04 -8.11
N GLY A 57 -5.92 15.64 -6.86
CA GLY A 57 -7.20 15.01 -6.52
C GLY A 57 -7.30 13.52 -6.82
N LYS A 58 -6.21 12.89 -7.29
CA LYS A 58 -6.11 11.46 -7.56
C LYS A 58 -5.05 10.80 -6.71
N VAL A 59 -5.24 9.52 -6.42
CA VAL A 59 -4.26 8.72 -5.72
C VAL A 59 -3.07 8.42 -6.63
N VAL A 60 -1.90 8.91 -6.27
CA VAL A 60 -0.64 8.65 -6.99
C VAL A 60 0.18 7.55 -6.35
N ARG A 61 -0.03 7.30 -5.07
CA ARG A 61 0.60 6.22 -4.32
C ARG A 61 -0.37 5.62 -3.32
N ALA A 62 -0.37 4.31 -3.23
CA ALA A 62 -1.07 3.56 -2.21
C ALA A 62 -0.19 2.42 -1.72
N HIS A 63 -0.23 2.13 -0.44
CA HIS A 63 0.52 1.05 0.19
C HIS A 63 -0.40 0.28 1.13
N GLY A 64 -0.35 -1.04 1.02
CA GLY A 64 -1.04 -1.96 1.90
C GLY A 64 -0.04 -2.82 2.68
N TRP A 65 -0.31 -3.01 3.96
CA TRP A 65 0.47 -3.88 4.83
C TRP A 65 -0.47 -4.73 5.70
N THR A 66 -0.04 -5.94 6.02
CA THR A 66 -0.74 -6.83 6.95
C THR A 66 0.23 -7.78 7.65
N ASP A 67 -0.09 -8.18 8.86
CA ASP A 67 0.55 -9.27 9.60
C ASP A 67 -0.17 -10.62 9.43
N GLY A 68 -1.25 -10.63 8.63
CA GLY A 68 -2.07 -11.80 8.37
C GLY A 68 -1.49 -12.79 7.39
N CYS A 69 -2.34 -13.73 6.95
CA CYS A 69 -1.95 -14.80 6.04
C CYS A 69 -1.72 -14.30 4.60
N SER A 70 -1.29 -15.21 3.71
CA SER A 70 -1.06 -14.90 2.29
C SER A 70 -2.30 -14.35 1.57
N VAL A 71 -3.50 -14.78 1.96
CA VAL A 71 -4.76 -14.27 1.41
C VAL A 71 -5.03 -12.85 1.90
N SER A 72 -4.80 -12.57 3.18
CA SER A 72 -4.87 -11.20 3.73
C SER A 72 -3.92 -10.26 3.00
N LYS A 73 -2.70 -10.73 2.68
CA LYS A 73 -1.73 -9.97 1.90
C LYS A 73 -2.22 -9.66 0.49
N GLN A 74 -2.79 -10.65 -0.20
CA GLN A 74 -3.37 -10.45 -1.54
C GLN A 74 -4.52 -9.45 -1.52
N CYS A 75 -5.41 -9.52 -0.52
CA CYS A 75 -6.54 -8.61 -0.40
C CYS A 75 -6.10 -7.15 -0.15
N VAL A 76 -5.13 -6.93 0.74
CA VAL A 76 -4.65 -5.58 1.03
C VAL A 76 -3.85 -4.99 -0.14
N ASP A 77 -3.07 -5.81 -0.85
CA ASP A 77 -2.33 -5.37 -2.05
C ASP A 77 -3.29 -5.06 -3.21
N ALA A 78 -4.32 -5.88 -3.41
CA ALA A 78 -5.37 -5.61 -4.41
C ALA A 78 -6.11 -4.31 -4.10
N ALA A 79 -6.49 -4.10 -2.84
CA ALA A 79 -7.14 -2.86 -2.40
C ALA A 79 -6.24 -1.64 -2.70
N ALA A 80 -4.96 -1.68 -2.32
CA ALA A 80 -4.00 -0.61 -2.60
C ALA A 80 -3.83 -0.35 -4.10
N THR A 81 -3.78 -1.39 -4.92
CA THR A 81 -3.67 -1.28 -6.38
C THR A 81 -4.91 -0.64 -6.99
N LEU A 82 -6.10 -1.03 -6.54
CA LEU A 82 -7.37 -0.46 -7.01
C LEU A 82 -7.54 1.03 -6.68
N MET A 83 -6.83 1.53 -5.68
CA MET A 83 -6.88 2.94 -5.31
C MET A 83 -6.14 3.84 -6.30
N LEU A 84 -5.15 3.34 -7.03
CA LEU A 84 -4.32 4.13 -7.94
C LEU A 84 -5.17 4.81 -9.02
N ASP A 85 -4.82 6.06 -9.34
CA ASP A 85 -5.49 6.94 -10.32
C ASP A 85 -6.95 7.29 -10.02
N LYS A 86 -7.50 6.85 -8.89
CA LYS A 86 -8.87 7.13 -8.46
C LYS A 86 -8.97 8.40 -7.63
N THR A 87 -10.10 9.06 -7.75
CA THR A 87 -10.50 10.18 -6.89
C THR A 87 -11.06 9.67 -5.56
N VAL A 88 -11.10 10.53 -4.55
CA VAL A 88 -11.67 10.18 -3.22
C VAL A 88 -13.11 9.67 -3.34
N SER A 89 -13.92 10.26 -4.22
CA SER A 89 -15.31 9.82 -4.45
C SER A 89 -15.41 8.43 -5.08
N GLU A 90 -14.42 8.02 -5.86
CA GLU A 90 -14.33 6.68 -6.43
C GLU A 90 -13.83 5.68 -5.41
N LEU A 91 -12.92 6.08 -4.50
CA LEU A 91 -12.45 5.22 -3.41
C LEU A 91 -13.58 4.80 -2.48
N GLU A 92 -14.57 5.67 -2.24
CA GLU A 92 -15.73 5.35 -1.41
C GLU A 92 -16.66 4.29 -2.00
N LYS A 93 -16.54 4.03 -3.30
CA LYS A 93 -17.35 3.04 -4.02
C LYS A 93 -16.68 1.68 -4.12
N ILE A 94 -15.40 1.58 -3.76
CA ILE A 94 -14.68 0.30 -3.79
C ILE A 94 -15.25 -0.62 -2.71
N THR A 95 -15.70 -1.79 -3.15
CA THR A 95 -16.29 -2.83 -2.32
C THR A 95 -15.36 -4.04 -2.24
N MET A 96 -15.67 -4.98 -1.33
CA MET A 96 -14.92 -6.23 -1.25
C MET A 96 -15.00 -7.04 -2.55
N ILE A 97 -16.09 -6.89 -3.32
CA ILE A 97 -16.25 -7.57 -4.62
C ILE A 97 -15.19 -7.07 -5.60
N ASP A 98 -14.98 -5.75 -5.67
CA ASP A 98 -13.96 -5.14 -6.53
C ASP A 98 -12.55 -5.60 -6.12
N ILE A 99 -12.31 -5.77 -4.81
CA ILE A 99 -11.03 -6.25 -4.28
C ILE A 99 -10.79 -7.73 -4.63
N MET A 100 -11.85 -8.53 -4.65
CA MET A 100 -11.78 -9.95 -4.97
C MET A 100 -11.62 -10.20 -6.48
N GLU A 101 -12.15 -9.33 -7.34
CA GLU A 101 -12.12 -9.51 -8.80
C GLU A 101 -10.73 -9.83 -9.36
N PRO A 102 -9.65 -9.09 -9.05
CA PRO A 102 -8.31 -9.39 -9.53
C PRO A 102 -7.66 -10.61 -8.87
N ILE A 103 -8.15 -11.04 -7.70
CA ILE A 103 -7.61 -12.19 -6.96
C ILE A 103 -8.21 -13.50 -7.45
N GLY A 104 -9.46 -13.46 -7.94
CA GLY A 104 -10.26 -14.62 -8.31
C GLY A 104 -11.13 -15.13 -7.15
N GLU A 105 -11.67 -16.34 -7.31
CA GLU A 105 -12.53 -16.93 -6.28
C GLU A 105 -11.77 -17.22 -4.99
N LEU A 106 -12.15 -16.54 -3.92
CA LEU A 106 -11.67 -16.84 -2.58
C LEU A 106 -12.57 -17.86 -1.92
N PRO A 107 -12.02 -18.84 -1.18
CA PRO A 107 -12.81 -19.73 -0.33
C PRO A 107 -13.64 -18.91 0.68
N ASP A 108 -14.83 -19.38 1.02
CA ASP A 108 -15.74 -18.74 1.98
C ASP A 108 -15.07 -18.43 3.32
N THR A 109 -14.10 -19.24 3.71
CA THR A 109 -13.30 -19.05 4.94
C THR A 109 -12.39 -17.82 4.90
N HIS A 110 -12.16 -17.23 3.73
CA HIS A 110 -11.27 -16.07 3.54
C HIS A 110 -11.99 -14.80 3.07
N LEU A 111 -13.31 -14.83 2.94
CA LEU A 111 -14.10 -13.63 2.58
C LEU A 111 -13.92 -12.49 3.58
N HIS A 112 -13.70 -12.83 4.85
CA HIS A 112 -13.42 -11.84 5.90
C HIS A 112 -12.13 -11.04 5.65
N CYS A 113 -11.14 -11.59 4.92
CA CYS A 113 -9.91 -10.87 4.55
C CYS A 113 -10.21 -9.76 3.55
N ALA A 114 -11.07 -10.02 2.55
CA ALA A 114 -11.50 -9.01 1.58
C ALA A 114 -12.37 -7.94 2.25
N GLN A 115 -13.26 -8.34 3.16
CA GLN A 115 -14.06 -7.41 3.96
C GLN A 115 -13.18 -6.53 4.86
N LEU A 116 -12.15 -7.08 5.49
CA LEU A 116 -11.21 -6.32 6.31
C LEU A 116 -10.44 -5.29 5.47
N ALA A 117 -10.02 -5.66 4.25
CA ALA A 117 -9.35 -4.75 3.32
C ALA A 117 -10.28 -3.59 2.91
N GLU A 118 -11.56 -3.87 2.59
CA GLU A 118 -12.55 -2.85 2.31
C GLU A 118 -12.72 -1.88 3.50
N VAL A 119 -12.96 -2.40 4.70
CA VAL A 119 -13.12 -1.57 5.91
C VAL A 119 -11.88 -0.72 6.17
N THR A 120 -10.68 -1.27 5.98
CA THR A 120 -9.43 -0.54 6.18
C THR A 120 -9.29 0.59 5.16
N LEU A 121 -9.62 0.33 3.88
CA LEU A 121 -9.64 1.33 2.83
C LEU A 121 -10.62 2.47 3.15
N GLN A 122 -11.85 2.13 3.52
CA GLN A 122 -12.88 3.12 3.84
C GLN A 122 -12.49 3.99 5.05
N ARG A 123 -11.84 3.39 6.06
CA ARG A 123 -11.31 4.16 7.20
C ARG A 123 -10.15 5.07 6.83
N ALA A 124 -9.27 4.65 5.90
CA ALA A 124 -8.20 5.52 5.39
C ALA A 124 -8.77 6.73 4.63
N VAL A 125 -9.83 6.53 3.84
CA VAL A 125 -10.56 7.62 3.17
C VAL A 125 -11.21 8.56 4.19
N GLN A 126 -11.79 8.01 5.24
CA GLN A 126 -12.40 8.81 6.32
C GLN A 126 -11.34 9.64 7.07
N ASP A 127 -10.18 9.07 7.37
CA ASP A 127 -9.05 9.80 7.98
C ASP A 127 -8.63 11.01 7.13
N TYR A 128 -8.52 10.81 5.80
CA TYR A 128 -8.24 11.92 4.86
C TYR A 128 -9.30 13.04 4.95
N LYS A 129 -10.58 12.66 4.94
CA LYS A 129 -11.67 13.63 5.02
C LYS A 129 -11.64 14.42 6.33
N ASN A 130 -11.38 13.75 7.44
CA ASN A 130 -11.28 14.37 8.75
C ASN A 130 -10.10 15.35 8.82
N LYS A 131 -8.94 14.97 8.29
CA LYS A 131 -7.75 15.86 8.20
C LYS A 131 -8.03 17.10 7.34
N LYS A 132 -8.74 16.92 6.22
CA LYS A 132 -9.12 18.02 5.33
C LYS A 132 -10.13 18.96 5.99
N SER A 133 -11.10 18.42 6.70
CA SER A 133 -12.12 19.17 7.43
C SER A 133 -11.52 19.96 8.62
N GLY A 134 -10.59 19.32 9.37
CA GLY A 134 -9.86 19.98 10.47
C GLY A 134 -8.97 21.14 10.02
N LYS A 135 -8.32 21.02 8.85
CA LYS A 135 -7.54 22.14 8.26
C LYS A 135 -8.43 23.29 7.77
N SER A 136 -9.70 23.05 7.46
CA SER A 136 -10.64 24.10 7.07
C SER A 136 -11.10 24.94 8.28
N GLY A 137 -11.07 24.36 9.50
CA GLY A 137 -11.46 25.06 10.74
C GLY A 137 -10.37 25.95 11.34
N GLU A 138 -9.11 25.78 10.95
CA GLU A 138 -7.96 26.56 11.50
C GLU A 138 -7.67 27.85 10.72
N LYS A 139 -8.43 28.14 9.65
CA LYS A 139 -8.26 29.36 8.85
C LYS A 139 -9.27 30.46 9.16
N VAL A 140 -9.95 30.42 10.28
CA VAL A 140 -10.84 31.51 10.77
C VAL A 140 -10.39 31.92 12.16
N SER A 141 -9.30 32.65 12.19
CA SER A 141 -8.94 33.61 13.26
C SER A 141 -8.06 34.68 12.69
#